data_86d77c14f6bab58a3531f03617f71920
#
_entry.id   86d77c14f6bab58a3531f03617f71920
#
_cell.length_a   1.000
_cell.length_b   1.000
_cell.length_c   1.000
_cell.angle_alpha   90.00
_cell.angle_beta   90.00
_cell.angle_gamma   90.00
#
_symmetry.space_group_name_H-M   'P 1'
#
loop_
_entity.id
_entity.type
_entity.pdbx_description
1 polymer ?
#
loop_
_entity_poly.entity_id
_entity_poly.type
_entity_poly.pdbx_seq_one_letter_code
_entity_poly.pdbx_strand_id
1 'polypeptide(L)'
;MGLTEKIDPNKRKKIYNVATLVAFILLLVFSLLGQEILNIFGLSLFSFEIAGGVLLLIIAVRILISGNMNETVESPESLGAVPMAMPLLVGPGAITTTMFNLQSYGIEIAITSVVVVLVITWVILRFIDSIYRILGKTGSLVIARVMALLIAAIAIQYMLTGATHYLAATHG
;
A
#
# COMPACT_ATOMS: atom_id res chain seq x y z
N MET A 1 5.71 -6.78 11.12
CA MET A 1 6.46 -6.87 12.39
C MET A 1 7.96 -7.06 12.20
N GLY A 2 8.42 -7.81 11.23
CA GLY A 2 9.85 -7.97 10.96
C GLY A 2 10.66 -6.67 10.87
N LEU A 3 10.08 -5.60 10.34
CA LEU A 3 10.77 -4.31 10.18
C LEU A 3 11.02 -3.55 11.49
N THR A 4 10.23 -3.79 12.54
CA THR A 4 10.29 -3.00 13.79
C THR A 4 10.54 -3.84 15.03
N GLU A 5 10.79 -5.14 14.91
CA GLU A 5 10.95 -6.07 16.05
C GLU A 5 12.12 -5.70 16.97
N LYS A 6 13.18 -5.08 16.42
CA LYS A 6 14.37 -4.65 17.17
C LYS A 6 14.29 -3.21 17.72
N ILE A 7 13.15 -2.53 17.56
CA ILE A 7 12.98 -1.11 17.91
C ILE A 7 12.18 -0.97 19.21
N ASP A 8 12.58 -0.02 20.05
CA ASP A 8 11.90 0.38 21.29
C ASP A 8 10.39 0.62 21.02
N PRO A 9 9.46 0.11 21.88
CA PRO A 9 8.03 0.28 21.72
C PRO A 9 7.54 1.72 21.53
N ASN A 10 8.20 2.69 22.17
CA ASN A 10 7.86 4.11 22.04
C ASN A 10 8.27 4.68 20.67
N LYS A 11 9.45 4.31 20.17
CA LYS A 11 9.91 4.66 18.82
C LYS A 11 9.02 4.01 17.77
N ARG A 12 8.57 2.78 17.98
CA ARG A 12 7.68 2.05 17.08
C ARG A 12 6.33 2.75 16.90
N LYS A 13 5.71 3.21 17.99
CA LYS A 13 4.47 3.99 17.94
C LYS A 13 4.63 5.28 17.13
N LYS A 14 5.77 5.98 17.29
CA LYS A 14 6.07 7.18 16.52
C LYS A 14 6.21 6.86 15.03
N ILE A 15 6.87 5.77 14.67
CA ILE A 15 7.01 5.30 13.28
C ILE A 15 5.63 5.04 12.66
N TYR A 16 4.73 4.34 13.36
CA TYR A 16 3.38 4.05 12.84
C TYR A 16 2.54 5.31 12.65
N ASN A 17 2.61 6.26 13.58
CA ASN A 17 1.90 7.53 13.45
C ASN A 17 2.44 8.35 12.26
N VAL A 18 3.76 8.43 12.10
CA VAL A 18 4.38 9.13 10.97
C VAL A 18 4.04 8.44 9.66
N ALA A 19 4.13 7.11 9.58
CA ALA A 19 3.78 6.35 8.39
C ALA A 19 2.32 6.57 7.97
N THR A 20 1.39 6.53 8.93
CA THR A 20 -0.04 6.76 8.65
C THR A 20 -0.30 8.21 8.21
N LEU A 21 0.36 9.19 8.84
CA LEU A 21 0.24 10.60 8.45
C LEU A 21 0.77 10.84 7.04
N VAL A 22 1.96 10.30 6.73
CA VAL A 22 2.55 10.40 5.39
C VAL A 22 1.65 9.71 4.35
N ALA A 23 1.13 8.52 4.67
CA ALA A 23 0.19 7.81 3.84
C ALA A 23 -1.08 8.64 3.56
N PHE A 24 -1.63 9.30 4.59
CA PHE A 24 -2.79 10.18 4.45
C PHE A 24 -2.51 11.35 3.49
N ILE A 25 -1.39 12.04 3.69
CA ILE A 25 -0.99 13.17 2.83
C ILE A 25 -0.79 12.69 1.39
N LEU A 26 -0.08 11.58 1.19
CA LEU A 26 0.15 11.03 -0.14
C LEU A 26 -1.16 10.64 -0.84
N LEU A 27 -2.06 9.93 -0.16
CA LEU A 27 -3.35 9.55 -0.74
C LEU A 27 -4.21 10.76 -1.07
N LEU A 28 -4.21 11.81 -0.25
CA LEU A 28 -4.91 13.06 -0.56
C LEU A 28 -4.31 13.76 -1.78
N VAL A 29 -2.99 13.88 -1.83
CA VAL A 29 -2.31 14.50 -2.98
C VAL A 29 -2.60 13.74 -4.27
N PHE A 30 -2.46 12.41 -4.26
CA PHE A 30 -2.74 11.60 -5.44
C PHE A 30 -4.24 11.52 -5.76
N SER A 31 -5.11 11.56 -4.78
CA SER A 31 -6.56 11.63 -5.03
C SER A 31 -6.93 12.91 -5.77
N LEU A 32 -6.39 14.06 -5.34
CA LEU A 32 -6.75 15.37 -5.90
C LEU A 32 -5.97 15.74 -7.15
N LEU A 33 -4.69 15.44 -7.19
CA LEU A 33 -3.76 15.87 -8.25
C LEU A 33 -3.25 14.71 -9.11
N GLY A 34 -3.60 13.47 -8.79
CA GLY A 34 -3.02 12.29 -9.44
C GLY A 34 -3.25 12.27 -10.94
N GLN A 35 -4.45 12.65 -11.41
CA GLN A 35 -4.74 12.74 -12.83
C GLN A 35 -3.86 13.78 -13.54
N GLU A 36 -3.69 14.96 -12.93
CA GLU A 36 -2.84 16.01 -13.47
C GLU A 36 -1.38 15.59 -13.49
N ILE A 37 -0.91 14.94 -12.44
CA ILE A 37 0.44 14.37 -12.37
C ILE A 37 0.66 13.38 -13.51
N LEU A 38 -0.25 12.44 -13.72
CA LEU A 38 -0.15 11.46 -14.80
C LEU A 38 -0.17 12.14 -16.18
N ASN A 39 -1.02 13.15 -16.38
CA ASN A 39 -1.11 13.91 -17.63
C ASN A 39 0.20 14.65 -17.93
N ILE A 40 0.82 15.29 -16.93
CA ILE A 40 2.12 15.98 -17.10
C ILE A 40 3.21 15.02 -17.59
N PHE A 41 3.21 13.78 -17.08
CA PHE A 41 4.17 12.75 -17.49
C PHE A 41 3.75 11.99 -18.75
N GLY A 42 2.59 12.29 -19.33
CA GLY A 42 2.03 11.58 -20.48
C GLY A 42 1.68 10.12 -20.20
N LEU A 43 1.35 9.81 -18.92
CA LEU A 43 1.03 8.46 -18.49
C LEU A 43 -0.48 8.27 -18.38
N SER A 44 -0.97 7.13 -18.86
CA SER A 44 -2.35 6.73 -18.61
C SER A 44 -2.51 6.10 -17.21
N LEU A 45 -3.72 6.23 -16.63
CA LEU A 45 -4.06 5.55 -15.39
C LEU A 45 -3.88 4.03 -15.52
N PHE A 46 -4.19 3.48 -16.69
CA PHE A 46 -4.05 2.03 -16.96
C PHE A 46 -2.59 1.58 -16.96
N SER A 47 -1.68 2.37 -17.54
CA SER A 47 -0.24 2.10 -17.47
C SER A 47 0.27 2.13 -16.04
N PHE A 48 -0.24 3.05 -15.23
CA PHE A 48 0.09 3.15 -13.80
C PHE A 48 -0.44 1.95 -13.01
N GLU A 49 -1.64 1.44 -13.33
CA GLU A 49 -2.19 0.20 -12.76
C GLU A 49 -1.32 -1.01 -13.06
N ILE A 50 -0.89 -1.18 -14.32
CA ILE A 50 -0.01 -2.30 -14.72
C ILE A 50 1.32 -2.23 -13.96
N ALA A 51 1.97 -1.06 -13.95
CA ALA A 51 3.24 -0.87 -13.24
C ALA A 51 3.10 -1.15 -11.74
N GLY A 52 1.99 -0.70 -11.15
CA GLY A 52 1.65 -0.95 -9.77
C GLY A 52 1.40 -2.42 -9.46
N GLY A 53 0.72 -3.12 -10.35
CA GLY A 53 0.52 -4.57 -10.26
C GLY A 53 1.86 -5.32 -10.26
N VAL A 54 2.79 -4.95 -11.15
CA VAL A 54 4.15 -5.53 -11.18
C VAL A 54 4.88 -5.31 -9.85
N LEU A 55 4.86 -4.10 -9.30
CA LEU A 55 5.50 -3.81 -8.01
C LEU A 55 4.88 -4.61 -6.86
N LEU A 56 3.55 -4.69 -6.80
CA LEU A 56 2.84 -5.49 -5.79
C LEU A 56 3.17 -6.98 -5.93
N LEU A 57 3.29 -7.50 -7.15
CA LEU A 57 3.66 -8.90 -7.39
C LEU A 57 5.07 -9.19 -6.88
N ILE A 58 6.04 -8.32 -7.14
CA ILE A 58 7.41 -8.44 -6.64
C ILE A 58 7.43 -8.48 -5.10
N ILE A 59 6.65 -7.60 -4.45
CA ILE A 59 6.55 -7.57 -2.99
C ILE A 59 5.93 -8.86 -2.45
N ALA A 60 4.84 -9.32 -3.07
CA ALA A 60 4.17 -10.56 -2.68
C ALA A 60 5.10 -11.78 -2.79
N VAL A 61 5.83 -11.91 -3.90
CA VAL A 61 6.79 -12.99 -4.11
C VAL A 61 7.93 -12.92 -3.07
N ARG A 62 8.44 -11.74 -2.75
CA ARG A 62 9.44 -11.57 -1.68
C ARG A 62 8.93 -12.07 -0.33
N ILE A 63 7.71 -11.71 0.07
CA ILE A 63 7.12 -12.16 1.33
C ILE A 63 6.94 -13.69 1.33
N LEU A 64 6.52 -14.29 0.21
CA LEU A 64 6.35 -15.73 0.09
C LEU A 64 7.67 -16.50 0.23
N ILE A 65 8.75 -16.03 -0.38
CA ILE A 65 10.06 -16.69 -0.37
C ILE A 65 10.77 -16.46 0.96
N SER A 66 10.95 -15.20 1.35
CA SER A 66 11.78 -14.82 2.50
C SER A 66 11.03 -14.84 3.84
N GLY A 67 9.71 -14.82 3.80
CA GLY A 67 8.86 -14.68 5.01
C GLY A 67 9.00 -13.32 5.70
N ASN A 68 9.87 -12.44 5.22
CA ASN A 68 10.18 -11.13 5.79
C ASN A 68 10.55 -10.12 4.71
N MET A 69 10.20 -8.85 4.94
CA MET A 69 10.62 -7.71 4.12
C MET A 69 11.97 -7.09 4.59
N ASN A 70 12.74 -7.83 5.40
CA ASN A 70 13.80 -7.25 6.26
C ASN A 70 15.14 -6.92 5.59
N GLU A 71 15.31 -7.08 4.27
CA GLU A 71 16.66 -7.04 3.70
C GLU A 71 17.20 -5.67 3.23
N THR A 72 16.45 -4.57 3.38
CA THR A 72 16.90 -3.28 2.79
C THR A 72 16.73 -2.03 3.65
N VAL A 73 16.61 -2.14 4.97
CA VAL A 73 16.47 -0.94 5.80
C VAL A 73 17.71 -0.70 6.65
N GLU A 74 18.59 0.16 6.16
CA GLU A 74 19.87 0.50 6.80
C GLU A 74 19.74 1.43 8.03
N SER A 75 18.60 2.10 8.24
CA SER A 75 18.42 2.97 9.41
C SER A 75 16.99 2.97 9.97
N PRO A 76 16.83 2.97 11.32
CA PRO A 76 15.51 3.01 11.97
C PRO A 76 14.68 4.26 11.65
N GLU A 77 15.32 5.36 11.30
CA GLU A 77 14.66 6.65 11.05
C GLU A 77 14.01 6.72 9.67
N SER A 78 14.55 5.99 8.68
CA SER A 78 13.95 5.87 7.34
C SER A 78 12.77 4.91 7.28
N LEU A 79 12.55 4.08 8.31
CA LEU A 79 11.47 3.09 8.38
C LEU A 79 10.05 3.68 8.40
N GLY A 80 9.91 4.92 8.88
CA GLY A 80 8.57 5.50 9.05
C GLY A 80 8.00 6.14 7.78
N ALA A 81 8.81 6.84 7.04
CA ALA A 81 8.32 7.71 5.98
C ALA A 81 8.27 7.05 4.60
N VAL A 82 9.26 6.26 4.24
CA VAL A 82 9.37 5.71 2.87
C VAL A 82 8.96 4.24 2.77
N PRO A 83 9.52 3.29 3.53
CA PRO A 83 9.18 1.87 3.30
C PRO A 83 7.84 1.43 3.90
N MET A 84 7.27 2.16 4.89
CA MET A 84 5.95 1.84 5.41
C MET A 84 4.83 2.63 4.73
N ALA A 85 5.06 3.89 4.37
CA ALA A 85 4.05 4.68 3.68
C ALA A 85 3.98 4.30 2.19
N MET A 86 5.10 4.08 1.55
CA MET A 86 5.19 3.68 0.15
C MET A 86 6.16 2.49 0.00
N PRO A 87 5.81 1.35 -0.62
CA PRO A 87 4.53 1.03 -1.27
C PRO A 87 3.52 0.28 -0.39
N LEU A 88 3.75 0.13 0.94
CA LEU A 88 2.94 -0.73 1.80
C LEU A 88 1.56 -0.15 2.13
N LEU A 89 1.51 1.11 2.60
CA LEU A 89 0.24 1.77 2.94
C LEU A 89 -0.36 2.50 1.74
N VAL A 90 0.49 3.12 0.92
CA VAL A 90 0.08 3.85 -0.29
C VAL A 90 0.68 3.17 -1.50
N GLY A 91 0.13 2.02 -1.85
CA GLY A 91 0.48 1.33 -3.07
C GLY A 91 -0.25 1.91 -4.29
N PRO A 92 0.21 1.57 -5.51
CA PRO A 92 -0.44 2.00 -6.76
C PRO A 92 -1.93 1.68 -6.77
N GLY A 93 -2.35 0.55 -6.21
CA GLY A 93 -3.76 0.20 -6.08
C GLY A 93 -4.56 1.14 -5.19
N ALA A 94 -4.01 1.60 -4.08
CA ALA A 94 -4.68 2.60 -3.24
C ALA A 94 -4.80 3.95 -3.96
N ILE A 95 -3.76 4.33 -4.71
CA ILE A 95 -3.76 5.57 -5.51
C ILE A 95 -4.82 5.49 -6.62
N THR A 96 -4.83 4.43 -7.43
CA THR A 96 -5.81 4.28 -8.52
C THR A 96 -7.23 4.20 -7.99
N THR A 97 -7.47 3.48 -6.90
CA THR A 97 -8.79 3.40 -6.26
C THR A 97 -9.26 4.77 -5.76
N THR A 98 -8.39 5.56 -5.13
CA THR A 98 -8.79 6.90 -4.67
C THR A 98 -9.04 7.87 -5.82
N MET A 99 -8.26 7.80 -6.90
CA MET A 99 -8.50 8.57 -8.12
C MET A 99 -9.82 8.16 -8.78
N PHE A 100 -10.09 6.87 -8.90
CA PHE A 100 -11.36 6.35 -9.40
C PHE A 100 -12.55 6.80 -8.55
N ASN A 101 -12.45 6.73 -7.22
CA ASN A 101 -13.50 7.18 -6.31
C ASN A 101 -13.77 8.68 -6.49
N LEU A 102 -12.74 9.50 -6.67
CA LEU A 102 -12.90 10.93 -6.91
C LEU A 102 -13.67 11.20 -8.21
N GLN A 103 -13.32 10.49 -9.29
CA GLN A 103 -13.93 10.68 -10.60
C GLN A 103 -15.37 10.15 -10.67
N SER A 104 -15.65 9.02 -10.01
CA SER A 104 -16.94 8.33 -10.11
C SER A 104 -17.96 8.80 -9.07
N TYR A 105 -17.52 9.15 -7.88
CA TYR A 105 -18.41 9.42 -6.72
C TYR A 105 -18.20 10.80 -6.09
N GLY A 106 -17.20 11.55 -6.56
CA GLY A 106 -16.91 12.90 -6.06
C GLY A 106 -16.01 12.93 -4.83
N ILE A 107 -15.65 14.15 -4.45
CA ILE A 107 -14.62 14.43 -3.45
C ILE A 107 -14.99 13.94 -2.03
N GLU A 108 -16.27 14.01 -1.67
CA GLU A 108 -16.72 13.62 -0.34
C GLU A 108 -16.52 12.12 -0.09
N ILE A 109 -16.88 11.28 -1.07
CA ILE A 109 -16.72 9.83 -0.98
C ILE A 109 -15.24 9.45 -1.06
N ALA A 110 -14.46 10.11 -1.91
CA ALA A 110 -13.03 9.88 -2.02
C ALA A 110 -12.31 10.17 -0.69
N ILE A 111 -12.53 11.32 -0.08
CA ILE A 111 -11.91 11.69 1.20
C ILE A 111 -12.41 10.77 2.32
N THR A 112 -13.70 10.50 2.40
CA THR A 112 -14.25 9.63 3.45
C THR A 112 -13.66 8.23 3.37
N SER A 113 -13.54 7.65 2.18
CA SER A 113 -12.93 6.32 2.00
C SER A 113 -11.47 6.29 2.45
N VAL A 114 -10.68 7.30 2.12
CA VAL A 114 -9.28 7.43 2.56
C VAL A 114 -9.20 7.52 4.09
N VAL A 115 -10.02 8.37 4.71
CA VAL A 115 -10.04 8.53 6.17
C VAL A 115 -10.42 7.22 6.86
N VAL A 116 -11.50 6.56 6.42
CA VAL A 116 -11.96 5.30 7.03
C VAL A 116 -10.88 4.22 6.94
N VAL A 117 -10.29 4.01 5.76
CA VAL A 117 -9.25 2.99 5.57
C VAL A 117 -8.03 3.28 6.43
N LEU A 118 -7.58 4.53 6.50
CA LEU A 118 -6.39 4.90 7.29
C LEU A 118 -6.65 4.85 8.80
N VAL A 119 -7.86 5.18 9.25
CA VAL A 119 -8.24 4.99 10.67
C VAL A 119 -8.22 3.52 11.04
N ILE A 120 -8.81 2.64 10.21
CA ILE A 120 -8.76 1.19 10.43
C ILE A 120 -7.30 0.71 10.45
N THR A 121 -6.49 1.13 9.49
CA THR A 121 -5.07 0.78 9.42
C THR A 121 -4.31 1.26 10.67
N TRP A 122 -4.54 2.49 11.10
CA TRP A 122 -3.92 3.03 12.31
C TRP A 122 -4.32 2.25 13.56
N VAL A 123 -5.60 1.89 13.69
CA VAL A 123 -6.07 1.04 14.81
C VAL A 123 -5.36 -0.31 14.80
N ILE A 124 -5.28 -0.98 13.65
CA ILE A 124 -4.57 -2.27 13.52
C ILE A 124 -3.09 -2.12 13.93
N LEU A 125 -2.41 -1.09 13.42
CA LEU A 125 -1.01 -0.82 13.76
C LEU A 125 -0.82 -0.48 15.25
N ARG A 126 -1.80 0.16 15.88
CA ARG A 126 -1.78 0.47 17.31
C ARG A 126 -1.82 -0.77 18.19
N PHE A 127 -2.55 -1.79 17.75
CA PHE A 127 -2.71 -3.06 18.47
C PHE A 127 -1.80 -4.17 17.95
N ILE A 128 -0.86 -3.87 17.07
CA ILE A 128 -0.02 -4.87 16.41
C ILE A 128 0.79 -5.74 17.39
N ASP A 129 1.25 -5.15 18.49
CA ASP A 129 2.01 -5.89 19.53
C ASP A 129 1.14 -6.93 20.26
N SER A 130 -0.13 -6.58 20.51
CA SER A 130 -1.10 -7.51 21.11
C SER A 130 -1.47 -8.63 20.14
N ILE A 131 -1.68 -8.28 18.88
CA ILE A 131 -1.96 -9.25 17.82
C ILE A 131 -0.78 -10.22 17.66
N TYR A 132 0.45 -9.71 17.62
CA TYR A 132 1.65 -10.56 17.52
C TYR A 132 1.85 -11.47 18.73
N ARG A 133 1.51 -11.00 19.94
CA ARG A 133 1.59 -11.81 21.16
C ARG A 133 0.64 -13.01 21.12
N ILE A 134 -0.56 -12.84 20.53
CA ILE A 134 -1.57 -13.91 20.39
C ILE A 134 -1.15 -14.89 19.30
N LEU A 135 -0.71 -14.39 18.15
CA LEU A 135 -0.36 -15.20 16.98
C LEU A 135 0.99 -15.91 17.12
N GLY A 136 1.92 -15.33 17.87
CA GLY A 136 3.30 -15.79 17.93
C GLY A 136 4.03 -15.67 16.58
N LYS A 137 5.29 -16.14 16.55
CA LYS A 137 6.14 -16.06 15.36
C LYS A 137 5.60 -16.89 14.20
N THR A 138 5.17 -18.11 14.48
CA THR A 138 4.67 -19.05 13.46
C THR A 138 3.32 -18.59 12.88
N GLY A 139 2.38 -18.19 13.73
CA GLY A 139 1.08 -17.68 13.28
C GLY A 139 1.21 -16.41 12.46
N SER A 140 2.07 -15.49 12.86
CA SER A 140 2.37 -14.28 12.10
C SER A 140 2.96 -14.58 10.71
N LEU A 141 3.85 -15.58 10.62
CA LEU A 141 4.43 -16.01 9.34
C LEU A 141 3.37 -16.64 8.42
N VAL A 142 2.49 -17.48 8.95
CA VAL A 142 1.39 -18.08 8.17
C VAL A 142 0.47 -17.00 7.63
N ILE A 143 0.03 -16.05 8.46
CA ILE A 143 -0.81 -14.94 8.02
C ILE A 143 -0.10 -14.09 6.96
N ALA A 144 1.19 -13.77 7.16
CA ALA A 144 1.95 -13.01 6.18
C ALA A 144 1.98 -13.70 4.81
N ARG A 145 2.16 -15.02 4.76
CA ARG A 145 2.14 -15.79 3.51
C ARG A 145 0.76 -15.84 2.86
N VAL A 146 -0.30 -16.01 3.64
CA VAL A 146 -1.68 -15.97 3.13
C VAL A 146 -1.99 -14.59 2.56
N MET A 147 -1.64 -13.52 3.27
CA MET A 147 -1.80 -12.16 2.77
C MET A 147 -0.97 -11.89 1.51
N ALA A 148 0.25 -12.44 1.44
CA ALA A 148 1.09 -12.31 0.24
C ALA A 148 0.45 -13.00 -0.99
N LEU A 149 -0.21 -14.15 -0.83
CA LEU A 149 -0.97 -14.78 -1.91
C LEU A 149 -2.14 -13.89 -2.37
N LEU A 150 -2.86 -13.27 -1.44
CA LEU A 150 -3.92 -12.32 -1.79
C LEU A 150 -3.38 -11.09 -2.50
N ILE A 151 -2.26 -10.53 -2.03
CA ILE A 151 -1.59 -9.41 -2.70
C ILE A 151 -1.15 -9.79 -4.11
N ALA A 152 -0.61 -11.01 -4.31
CA ALA A 152 -0.24 -11.50 -5.64
C ALA A 152 -1.47 -11.61 -6.57
N ALA A 153 -2.59 -12.11 -6.07
CA ALA A 153 -3.83 -12.19 -6.85
C ALA A 153 -4.35 -10.79 -7.23
N ILE A 154 -4.35 -9.84 -6.29
CA ILE A 154 -4.72 -8.44 -6.54
C ILE A 154 -3.77 -7.80 -7.56
N ALA A 155 -2.46 -8.07 -7.45
CA ALA A 155 -1.46 -7.58 -8.38
C ALA A 155 -1.73 -8.02 -9.82
N ILE A 156 -2.04 -9.31 -10.01
CA ILE A 156 -2.43 -9.86 -11.32
C ILE A 156 -3.73 -9.22 -11.80
N GLN A 157 -4.72 -9.05 -10.93
CA GLN A 157 -5.98 -8.40 -11.28
C GLN A 157 -5.75 -6.98 -11.80
N TYR A 158 -4.92 -6.18 -11.15
CA TYR A 158 -4.58 -4.83 -11.62
C TYR A 158 -3.89 -4.84 -12.99
N MET A 159 -2.94 -5.76 -13.21
CA MET A 159 -2.31 -5.89 -14.53
C MET A 159 -3.32 -6.25 -15.62
N LEU A 160 -4.24 -7.18 -15.36
CA LEU A 160 -5.27 -7.58 -16.29
C LEU A 160 -6.26 -6.44 -16.57
N THR A 161 -6.73 -5.76 -15.53
CA THR A 161 -7.65 -4.62 -15.67
C THR A 161 -7.00 -3.48 -16.45
N GLY A 162 -5.78 -3.09 -16.10
CA GLY A 162 -5.04 -2.07 -16.83
C GLY A 162 -4.80 -2.44 -18.30
N ALA A 163 -4.45 -3.71 -18.59
CA ALA A 163 -4.23 -4.17 -19.96
C ALA A 163 -5.52 -4.19 -20.79
N THR A 164 -6.63 -4.68 -20.24
CA THR A 164 -7.92 -4.74 -20.96
C THR A 164 -8.45 -3.35 -21.25
N HIS A 165 -8.37 -2.42 -20.32
CA HIS A 165 -8.80 -1.04 -20.53
C HIS A 165 -7.89 -0.29 -21.52
N TYR A 166 -6.57 -0.53 -21.47
CA TYR A 166 -5.63 0.03 -22.42
C TYR A 166 -5.94 -0.43 -23.84
N LEU A 167 -6.18 -1.73 -24.06
CA LEU A 167 -6.53 -2.30 -25.35
C LEU A 167 -7.89 -1.76 -25.86
N ALA A 168 -8.87 -1.64 -24.99
CA ALA A 168 -10.17 -1.07 -25.35
C ALA A 168 -10.05 0.40 -25.80
N ALA A 169 -9.20 1.18 -25.14
CA ALA A 169 -8.97 2.59 -25.48
C ALA A 169 -8.19 2.79 -26.79
N THR A 170 -7.42 1.79 -27.25
CA THR A 170 -6.63 1.88 -28.51
C THR A 170 -7.36 1.32 -29.72
N HIS A 171 -8.43 0.52 -29.55
CA HIS A 171 -9.18 -0.12 -30.61
C HIS A 171 -10.61 0.44 -30.78
N GLY A 172 -11.05 1.38 -29.98
CA GLY A 172 -12.32 2.10 -30.10
C GLY A 172 -12.09 3.54 -30.57
#